data_c60e5108ba4b705567b07b5104c72672
#
_entry.id   c60e5108ba4b705567b07b5104c72672
#
_cell.length_a   1.000
_cell.length_b   1.000
_cell.length_c   1.000
_cell.angle_alpha   90.00
_cell.angle_beta   90.00
_cell.angle_gamma   90.00
#
_symmetry.space_group_name_H-M   'P 1'
#
loop_
_entity.id
_entity.type
_entity.pdbx_description
1 polymer ?
#
loop_
_entity_poly.entity_id
_entity_poly.type
_entity_poly.pdbx_seq_one_letter_code
_entity_poly.pdbx_strand_id
1 'polypeptide(L)'
;MPDHLPDHQDTPQHLDRMQPQPSNGAIYRGAGLTVRAYTAEELRARLDPSAPSGPALPASNAAPPIPAPAAPPVGTGRTRPGASARAEYRRRRAAELTRWTAGLPWRIAVVVAAAVAGQQLATHTVLLDPSLAGLAVAAIAAWRLRFRASQPTRAWRDGARGERATARRLQRLERCGYVVLHDLQVPGSHANLDHVAVGPAGVFVIDSKRYSGRLWLGPDGMLWYAGYPLAQQLATVVWATMRLAEALQLPPEVPVRALMVVHRARVPFGELTLAGVQVIPPSSLPAVLGREAILPAMQVALIAGQATARLRPAAGAPA
;
A
#
# COMPACT_ATOMS: atom_id res chain seq x y z
N MET A 1 48.46 10.55 32.56
CA MET A 1 48.08 9.43 31.69
C MET A 1 46.62 9.63 31.31
N PRO A 2 46.31 10.04 30.10
CA PRO A 2 44.90 10.09 29.59
C PRO A 2 44.63 8.88 28.74
N ASP A 3 43.42 8.31 28.98
CA ASP A 3 42.85 7.16 28.31
C ASP A 3 42.54 7.42 26.85
N HIS A 4 43.02 6.53 25.99
CA HIS A 4 42.69 6.47 24.59
C HIS A 4 41.33 5.72 24.42
N LEU A 5 40.31 6.45 23.99
CA LEU A 5 39.11 5.87 23.39
C LEU A 5 39.37 5.60 21.90
N PRO A 6 38.99 4.44 21.36
CA PRO A 6 39.16 4.16 19.94
C PRO A 6 38.07 4.86 19.13
N ASP A 7 38.54 5.54 18.10
CA ASP A 7 37.77 6.22 17.06
C ASP A 7 37.03 5.18 16.17
N HIS A 8 35.71 5.08 16.29
CA HIS A 8 34.89 4.31 15.38
C HIS A 8 34.51 5.15 14.15
N GLN A 9 35.45 5.26 13.21
CA GLN A 9 35.18 5.69 11.85
C GLN A 9 35.07 4.46 10.95
N ASP A 10 33.90 3.81 10.95
CA ASP A 10 33.48 2.92 9.88
C ASP A 10 32.15 3.41 9.33
N THR A 11 32.21 4.46 8.52
CA THR A 11 31.17 4.87 7.61
C THR A 11 31.29 4.01 6.34
N PRO A 12 30.24 3.29 5.90
CA PRO A 12 30.31 2.51 4.67
C PRO A 12 30.43 3.46 3.47
N GLN A 13 31.59 3.45 2.81
CA GLN A 13 31.94 4.24 1.62
C GLN A 13 31.13 3.88 0.35
N HIS A 14 29.99 3.20 0.47
CA HIS A 14 29.19 2.77 -0.69
C HIS A 14 27.96 3.65 -0.97
N LEU A 15 27.71 4.71 -0.20
CA LEU A 15 26.57 5.62 -0.40
C LEU A 15 26.89 6.87 -1.25
N ASP A 16 28.14 7.09 -1.59
CA ASP A 16 28.59 8.34 -2.24
C ASP A 16 28.54 8.33 -3.77
N ARG A 17 27.94 7.28 -4.40
CA ARG A 17 27.86 7.18 -5.86
C ARG A 17 26.47 7.34 -6.46
N MET A 18 25.46 7.77 -5.70
CA MET A 18 24.15 8.12 -6.25
C MET A 18 23.82 9.60 -6.02
N GLN A 19 24.58 10.48 -6.64
CA GLN A 19 24.08 11.84 -6.88
C GLN A 19 23.03 11.77 -7.98
N PRO A 20 21.77 12.21 -7.73
CA PRO A 20 20.78 12.32 -8.76
C PRO A 20 21.17 13.46 -9.71
N GLN A 21 21.53 13.14 -10.93
CA GLN A 21 21.61 14.12 -12.01
C GLN A 21 20.18 14.66 -12.28
N PRO A 22 19.98 15.98 -12.33
CA PRO A 22 18.70 16.55 -12.68
C PRO A 22 18.55 16.53 -14.21
N SER A 23 17.96 15.49 -14.77
CA SER A 23 17.57 15.47 -16.17
C SER A 23 16.36 14.60 -16.41
N ASN A 24 15.26 15.25 -16.81
CA ASN A 24 14.17 14.79 -17.67
C ASN A 24 13.86 13.29 -17.67
N GLY A 25 12.76 12.92 -16.97
CA GLY A 25 12.04 11.69 -17.23
C GLY A 25 12.79 10.40 -16.90
N ALA A 26 13.33 10.27 -15.69
CA ALA A 26 13.99 9.05 -15.26
C ALA A 26 13.02 7.85 -15.31
N ILE A 27 13.37 6.85 -16.11
CA ILE A 27 12.65 5.58 -16.21
C ILE A 27 13.33 4.60 -15.26
N TYR A 28 12.63 4.21 -14.20
CA TYR A 28 13.11 3.18 -13.28
C TYR A 28 12.64 1.81 -13.76
N ARG A 29 13.59 0.93 -14.06
CA ARG A 29 13.33 -0.48 -14.39
C ARG A 29 13.67 -1.36 -13.20
N GLY A 30 12.67 -2.02 -12.64
CA GLY A 30 12.84 -3.02 -11.59
C GLY A 30 11.68 -3.99 -11.58
N ALA A 31 11.97 -5.29 -11.56
CA ALA A 31 10.99 -6.38 -11.42
C ALA A 31 9.80 -6.35 -12.39
N GLY A 32 10.04 -6.02 -13.66
CA GLY A 32 9.01 -6.09 -14.71
C GLY A 32 8.05 -4.88 -14.77
N LEU A 33 8.23 -3.87 -13.92
CA LEU A 33 7.48 -2.62 -14.00
C LEU A 33 8.38 -1.49 -14.51
N THR A 34 7.95 -0.84 -15.59
CA THR A 34 8.55 0.42 -16.05
C THR A 34 7.78 1.56 -15.41
N VAL A 35 8.40 2.28 -14.48
CA VAL A 35 7.81 3.43 -13.81
C VAL A 35 8.45 4.69 -14.34
N ARG A 36 7.66 5.56 -14.98
CA ARG A 36 8.09 6.91 -15.35
C ARG A 36 7.90 7.81 -14.12
N ALA A 37 8.98 8.38 -13.61
CA ALA A 37 8.91 9.42 -12.60
C ALA A 37 8.45 10.73 -13.26
N TYR A 38 7.40 11.33 -12.73
CA TYR A 38 6.96 12.67 -13.10
C TYR A 38 7.64 13.68 -12.18
N THR A 39 8.11 14.79 -12.76
CA THR A 39 8.59 15.92 -11.96
C THR A 39 7.43 16.59 -11.24
N ALA A 40 7.72 17.34 -10.15
CA ALA A 40 6.70 18.12 -9.45
C ALA A 40 5.99 19.14 -10.39
N GLU A 41 6.71 19.61 -11.41
CA GLU A 41 6.20 20.52 -12.43
C GLU A 41 5.26 19.82 -13.42
N GLU A 42 5.59 18.63 -13.89
CA GLU A 42 4.71 17.81 -14.73
C GLU A 42 3.42 17.41 -13.99
N LEU A 43 3.50 17.15 -12.68
CA LEU A 43 2.33 16.88 -11.85
C LEU A 43 1.48 18.14 -11.65
N ARG A 44 2.10 19.31 -11.43
CA ARG A 44 1.39 20.59 -11.34
C ARG A 44 0.71 20.95 -12.66
N ALA A 45 1.40 20.82 -13.80
CA ALA A 45 0.84 21.10 -15.12
C ALA A 45 -0.34 20.18 -15.48
N ARG A 46 -0.37 18.95 -14.96
CA ARG A 46 -1.51 18.03 -15.17
C ARG A 46 -2.68 18.27 -14.23
N LEU A 47 -2.44 18.92 -13.10
CA LEU A 47 -3.45 19.20 -12.07
C LEU A 47 -3.95 20.66 -12.13
N ASP A 48 -3.36 21.50 -12.99
CA ASP A 48 -3.81 22.86 -13.20
C ASP A 48 -4.92 22.88 -14.26
N PRO A 49 -6.17 23.17 -13.87
CA PRO A 49 -7.30 23.23 -14.81
C PRO A 49 -7.19 24.38 -15.82
N SER A 50 -6.27 25.33 -15.62
CA SER A 50 -6.01 26.48 -16.50
C SER A 50 -4.84 26.26 -17.46
N ALA A 51 -4.10 25.14 -17.35
CA ALA A 51 -3.00 24.86 -18.25
C ALA A 51 -3.52 24.52 -19.66
N PRO A 52 -2.95 25.10 -20.73
CA PRO A 52 -3.34 24.77 -22.10
C PRO A 52 -3.13 23.26 -22.31
N SER A 53 -4.15 22.60 -22.82
CA SER A 53 -4.17 21.17 -23.13
C SER A 53 -2.90 20.80 -23.88
N GLY A 54 -2.05 19.97 -23.26
CA GLY A 54 -0.91 19.34 -23.95
C GLY A 54 -1.40 18.58 -25.19
N PRO A 55 -0.49 18.17 -26.10
CA PRO A 55 -0.86 17.62 -27.39
C PRO A 55 -1.96 16.57 -27.24
N ALA A 56 -3.05 16.79 -27.94
CA ALA A 56 -4.24 15.95 -27.92
C ALA A 56 -3.81 14.50 -28.07
N LEU A 57 -4.18 13.66 -27.12
CA LEU A 57 -4.16 12.23 -27.32
C LEU A 57 -4.95 11.95 -28.59
N PRO A 58 -4.49 11.05 -29.48
CA PRO A 58 -5.22 10.75 -30.70
C PRO A 58 -6.65 10.41 -30.33
N ALA A 59 -7.60 11.02 -31.01
CA ALA A 59 -9.02 10.86 -30.79
C ALA A 59 -9.30 9.35 -30.70
N SER A 60 -9.55 8.89 -29.49
CA SER A 60 -10.07 7.56 -29.25
C SER A 60 -11.39 7.51 -30.00
N ASN A 61 -11.50 6.62 -30.98
CA ASN A 61 -12.75 6.29 -31.63
C ASN A 61 -13.82 6.24 -30.57
N ALA A 62 -14.86 7.05 -30.75
CA ALA A 62 -16.00 7.10 -29.83
C ALA A 62 -16.48 5.67 -29.60
N ALA A 63 -16.24 5.18 -28.41
CA ALA A 63 -16.79 3.90 -27.99
C ALA A 63 -18.30 4.02 -28.13
N PRO A 64 -18.99 3.01 -28.69
CA PRO A 64 -20.44 3.01 -28.76
C PRO A 64 -21.01 3.27 -27.37
N PRO A 65 -22.16 3.98 -27.27
CA PRO A 65 -22.77 4.28 -25.97
C PRO A 65 -22.93 2.97 -25.21
N ILE A 66 -22.27 2.87 -24.07
CA ILE A 66 -22.36 1.71 -23.18
C ILE A 66 -23.84 1.59 -22.83
N PRO A 67 -24.52 0.49 -23.16
CA PRO A 67 -25.90 0.30 -22.76
C PRO A 67 -25.94 0.41 -21.24
N ALA A 68 -26.91 1.18 -20.73
CA ALA A 68 -27.10 1.36 -19.29
C ALA A 68 -27.08 -0.03 -18.64
N PRO A 69 -26.17 -0.31 -17.72
CA PRO A 69 -26.10 -1.63 -17.10
C PRO A 69 -27.44 -1.89 -16.41
N ALA A 70 -28.07 -3.01 -16.74
CA ALA A 70 -29.22 -3.52 -16.01
C ALA A 70 -28.85 -3.48 -14.51
N ALA A 71 -29.70 -2.90 -13.68
CA ALA A 71 -29.50 -2.78 -12.26
C ALA A 71 -29.13 -4.16 -11.70
N PRO A 72 -27.90 -4.35 -11.17
CA PRO A 72 -27.58 -5.61 -10.53
C PRO A 72 -28.45 -5.76 -9.28
N PRO A 73 -28.79 -7.00 -8.89
CA PRO A 73 -29.54 -7.22 -7.66
C PRO A 73 -28.76 -6.56 -6.52
N VAL A 74 -29.50 -5.84 -5.67
CA VAL A 74 -28.98 -5.17 -4.48
C VAL A 74 -28.41 -6.24 -3.53
N GLY A 75 -27.18 -6.63 -3.78
CA GLY A 75 -26.40 -7.42 -2.86
C GLY A 75 -25.93 -6.50 -1.75
N THR A 76 -26.53 -6.63 -0.57
CA THR A 76 -26.16 -5.93 0.68
C THR A 76 -24.79 -6.36 1.20
N GLY A 77 -23.87 -6.76 0.33
CA GLY A 77 -22.54 -7.21 0.66
C GLY A 77 -21.62 -6.02 0.97
N ARG A 78 -21.66 -5.52 2.22
CA ARG A 78 -20.56 -4.69 2.72
C ARG A 78 -19.28 -5.49 2.61
N THR A 79 -18.41 -5.14 1.67
CA THR A 79 -17.10 -5.76 1.50
C THR A 79 -16.27 -5.55 2.77
N ARG A 80 -15.51 -6.58 3.15
CA ARG A 80 -14.68 -6.51 4.36
C ARG A 80 -13.38 -5.76 4.03
N PRO A 81 -12.95 -4.80 4.88
CA PRO A 81 -11.73 -4.04 4.65
C PRO A 81 -10.50 -4.97 4.51
N GLY A 82 -9.73 -4.78 3.44
CA GLY A 82 -8.54 -5.57 3.14
C GLY A 82 -8.82 -7.01 2.71
N ALA A 83 -10.00 -7.29 2.16
CA ALA A 83 -10.37 -8.63 1.73
C ALA A 83 -9.58 -9.05 0.50
N SER A 84 -9.47 -8.17 -0.52
CA SER A 84 -8.70 -8.38 -1.75
C SER A 84 -7.21 -8.56 -1.46
N ALA A 85 -6.61 -7.67 -0.67
CA ALA A 85 -5.22 -7.78 -0.27
C ALA A 85 -4.93 -9.07 0.53
N ARG A 86 -5.89 -9.49 1.36
CA ARG A 86 -5.79 -10.76 2.10
C ARG A 86 -5.92 -11.98 1.20
N ALA A 87 -6.79 -11.93 0.19
CA ALA A 87 -6.94 -12.99 -0.80
C ALA A 87 -5.65 -13.16 -1.60
N GLU A 88 -5.07 -12.05 -2.05
CA GLU A 88 -3.80 -12.03 -2.76
C GLU A 88 -2.65 -12.58 -1.91
N TYR A 89 -2.56 -12.19 -0.64
CA TYR A 89 -1.60 -12.78 0.29
C TYR A 89 -1.74 -14.30 0.39
N ARG A 90 -2.98 -14.81 0.52
CA ARG A 90 -3.23 -16.25 0.63
C ARG A 90 -2.80 -16.98 -0.64
N ARG A 91 -3.16 -16.44 -1.81
CA ARG A 91 -2.80 -16.99 -3.11
C ARG A 91 -1.29 -17.10 -3.29
N ARG A 92 -0.56 -16.00 -3.05
CA ARG A 92 0.91 -15.96 -3.17
C ARG A 92 1.58 -16.87 -2.15
N ARG A 93 1.12 -16.84 -0.91
CA ARG A 93 1.66 -17.70 0.14
C ARG A 93 1.44 -19.18 -0.18
N ALA A 94 0.28 -19.58 -0.71
CA ALA A 94 0.02 -20.94 -1.12
C ALA A 94 0.98 -21.39 -2.23
N ALA A 95 1.16 -20.57 -3.29
CA ALA A 95 2.08 -20.86 -4.37
C ALA A 95 3.54 -20.97 -3.89
N GLU A 96 3.97 -20.12 -2.97
CA GLU A 96 5.30 -20.19 -2.36
C GLU A 96 5.46 -21.45 -1.48
N LEU A 97 4.41 -21.81 -0.73
CA LEU A 97 4.43 -23.00 0.11
C LEU A 97 4.51 -24.28 -0.74
N THR A 98 3.76 -24.36 -1.84
CA THR A 98 3.84 -25.51 -2.76
C THR A 98 5.25 -25.66 -3.33
N ARG A 99 5.87 -24.56 -3.76
CA ARG A 99 7.28 -24.59 -4.23
C ARG A 99 8.25 -24.98 -3.11
N TRP A 100 8.00 -24.54 -1.90
CA TRP A 100 8.82 -24.91 -0.75
C TRP A 100 8.66 -26.38 -0.39
N THR A 101 7.44 -26.94 -0.40
CA THR A 101 7.20 -28.37 -0.11
C THR A 101 7.78 -29.30 -1.18
N ALA A 102 7.79 -28.89 -2.44
CA ALA A 102 8.47 -29.65 -3.51
C ALA A 102 9.96 -29.86 -3.22
N GLY A 103 10.60 -28.93 -2.52
CA GLY A 103 12.00 -29.08 -2.09
C GLY A 103 12.16 -29.72 -0.71
N LEU A 104 11.13 -30.32 -0.10
CA LEU A 104 11.22 -30.90 1.24
C LEU A 104 12.22 -32.07 1.36
N PRO A 105 12.31 -33.01 0.37
CA PRO A 105 13.24 -34.14 0.47
C PRO A 105 14.68 -33.68 0.64
N TRP A 106 15.15 -32.74 -0.18
CA TRP A 106 16.53 -32.27 -0.07
C TRP A 106 16.78 -31.48 1.22
N ARG A 107 15.77 -30.77 1.75
CA ARG A 107 15.88 -30.06 3.05
C ARG A 107 16.02 -31.01 4.21
N ILE A 108 15.26 -32.11 4.17
CA ILE A 108 15.41 -33.19 5.16
C ILE A 108 16.83 -33.76 5.07
N ALA A 109 17.30 -34.07 3.86
CA ALA A 109 18.67 -34.58 3.64
C ALA A 109 19.73 -33.62 4.21
N VAL A 110 19.58 -32.30 4.01
CA VAL A 110 20.49 -31.29 4.57
C VAL A 110 20.44 -31.26 6.09
N VAL A 111 19.26 -31.36 6.71
CA VAL A 111 19.12 -31.39 8.17
C VAL A 111 19.77 -32.64 8.75
N VAL A 112 19.55 -33.81 8.14
CA VAL A 112 20.20 -35.09 8.54
C VAL A 112 21.72 -35.01 8.38
N ALA A 113 22.20 -34.52 7.26
CA ALA A 113 23.64 -34.37 7.03
C ALA A 113 24.27 -33.39 8.04
N ALA A 114 23.57 -32.29 8.35
CA ALA A 114 24.01 -31.33 9.37
C ALA A 114 24.06 -31.96 10.78
N ALA A 115 23.08 -32.81 11.12
CA ALA A 115 23.08 -33.54 12.38
C ALA A 115 24.30 -34.46 12.49
N VAL A 116 24.55 -35.26 11.46
CA VAL A 116 25.69 -36.20 11.41
C VAL A 116 27.00 -35.42 11.49
N ALA A 117 27.16 -34.35 10.71
CA ALA A 117 28.37 -33.53 10.74
C ALA A 117 28.61 -32.93 12.13
N GLY A 118 27.55 -32.41 12.77
CA GLY A 118 27.62 -31.84 14.14
C GLY A 118 28.02 -32.91 15.18
N GLN A 119 27.49 -34.12 15.07
CA GLN A 119 27.82 -35.24 15.91
C GLN A 119 29.29 -35.65 15.72
N GLN A 120 29.75 -35.83 14.47
CA GLN A 120 31.13 -36.18 14.16
C GLN A 120 32.13 -35.16 14.66
N LEU A 121 31.84 -33.87 14.47
CA LEU A 121 32.70 -32.78 14.96
C LEU A 121 32.85 -32.81 16.49
N ALA A 122 31.78 -33.10 17.20
CA ALA A 122 31.77 -33.17 18.66
C ALA A 122 32.53 -34.38 19.22
N THR A 123 32.69 -35.47 18.48
CA THR A 123 33.50 -36.65 18.91
C THR A 123 34.98 -36.29 19.10
N HIS A 124 35.46 -35.20 18.47
CA HIS A 124 36.82 -34.73 18.62
C HIS A 124 36.98 -33.69 19.76
N THR A 125 35.91 -33.41 20.52
CA THR A 125 35.92 -32.43 21.63
C THR A 125 35.44 -33.16 22.90
N VAL A 126 36.13 -32.93 24.01
CA VAL A 126 35.81 -33.57 25.31
C VAL A 126 34.67 -32.81 26.04
N LEU A 127 34.28 -31.64 25.51
CA LEU A 127 33.41 -30.68 26.22
C LEU A 127 31.91 -30.84 25.93
N LEU A 128 31.53 -31.55 24.85
CA LEU A 128 30.14 -31.65 24.39
C LEU A 128 29.75 -33.08 24.13
N ASP A 129 28.56 -33.50 24.60
CA ASP A 129 27.95 -34.75 24.18
C ASP A 129 27.69 -34.71 22.65
N PRO A 130 28.23 -35.66 21.87
CA PRO A 130 28.09 -35.67 20.42
C PRO A 130 26.64 -35.70 19.93
N SER A 131 25.74 -36.39 20.65
CA SER A 131 24.32 -36.51 20.30
C SER A 131 23.61 -35.15 20.47
N LEU A 132 23.91 -34.45 21.57
CA LEU A 132 23.36 -33.11 21.81
C LEU A 132 23.89 -32.09 20.80
N ALA A 133 25.16 -32.18 20.42
CA ALA A 133 25.76 -31.33 19.38
C ALA A 133 25.07 -31.55 18.01
N GLY A 134 24.87 -32.81 17.62
CA GLY A 134 24.16 -33.16 16.40
C GLY A 134 22.72 -32.64 16.38
N LEU A 135 21.99 -32.80 17.47
CA LEU A 135 20.63 -32.27 17.63
C LEU A 135 20.58 -30.74 17.55
N ALA A 136 21.52 -30.04 18.18
CA ALA A 136 21.59 -28.59 18.13
C ALA A 136 21.83 -28.08 16.71
N VAL A 137 22.77 -28.68 15.98
CA VAL A 137 23.06 -28.33 14.59
C VAL A 137 21.86 -28.64 13.68
N ALA A 138 21.20 -29.79 13.87
CA ALA A 138 19.97 -30.12 13.15
C ALA A 138 18.85 -29.10 13.40
N ALA A 139 18.66 -28.71 14.65
CA ALA A 139 17.65 -27.72 15.03
C ALA A 139 17.94 -26.35 14.37
N ILE A 140 19.20 -25.92 14.35
CA ILE A 140 19.61 -24.69 13.67
C ILE A 140 19.36 -24.80 12.17
N ALA A 141 19.73 -25.92 11.54
CA ALA A 141 19.52 -26.15 10.10
C ALA A 141 18.02 -26.14 9.78
N ALA A 142 17.20 -26.85 10.54
CA ALA A 142 15.74 -26.90 10.36
C ALA A 142 15.13 -25.49 10.55
N TRP A 143 15.58 -24.71 11.53
CA TRP A 143 15.13 -23.34 11.74
C TRP A 143 15.53 -22.42 10.58
N ARG A 144 16.72 -22.57 10.01
CA ARG A 144 17.19 -21.82 8.83
C ARG A 144 16.39 -22.16 7.58
N LEU A 145 16.09 -23.44 7.38
CA LEU A 145 15.38 -23.97 6.20
C LEU A 145 13.84 -23.88 6.31
N ARG A 146 13.30 -23.44 7.45
CA ARG A 146 11.84 -23.34 7.63
C ARG A 146 11.20 -22.42 6.61
N PHE A 147 9.96 -22.70 6.25
CA PHE A 147 9.18 -21.84 5.37
C PHE A 147 9.05 -20.42 5.92
N ARG A 148 9.38 -19.47 5.07
CA ARG A 148 9.12 -18.05 5.31
C ARG A 148 8.57 -17.45 4.02
N ALA A 149 7.39 -16.88 4.08
CA ALA A 149 6.85 -16.13 2.96
C ALA A 149 7.81 -15.00 2.55
N SER A 150 7.96 -14.77 1.25
CA SER A 150 8.81 -13.72 0.70
C SER A 150 8.39 -12.33 1.17
N GLN A 151 9.29 -11.35 1.07
CA GLN A 151 8.97 -9.97 1.44
C GLN A 151 7.81 -9.41 0.61
N PRO A 152 7.75 -9.57 -0.73
CA PRO A 152 6.60 -9.12 -1.52
C PRO A 152 5.28 -9.75 -1.07
N THR A 153 5.28 -11.05 -0.74
CA THR A 153 4.08 -11.72 -0.23
C THR A 153 3.66 -11.17 1.13
N ARG A 154 4.62 -10.94 2.04
CA ARG A 154 4.32 -10.34 3.36
C ARG A 154 3.78 -8.91 3.25
N ALA A 155 4.20 -8.13 2.24
CA ALA A 155 3.70 -6.78 2.02
C ALA A 155 2.17 -6.76 1.83
N TRP A 156 1.59 -7.74 1.14
CA TRP A 156 0.13 -7.86 1.00
C TRP A 156 -0.58 -8.08 2.35
N ARG A 157 0.00 -8.91 3.22
CA ARG A 157 -0.54 -9.11 4.57
C ARG A 157 -0.49 -7.82 5.39
N ASP A 158 0.59 -7.07 5.24
CA ASP A 158 0.80 -5.83 5.98
C ASP A 158 -0.08 -4.70 5.41
N GLY A 159 -0.33 -4.67 4.10
CA GLY A 159 -1.34 -3.82 3.47
C GLY A 159 -2.73 -4.08 4.06
N ALA A 160 -3.20 -5.33 3.99
CA ALA A 160 -4.49 -5.72 4.58
C ALA A 160 -4.62 -5.39 6.09
N ARG A 161 -3.53 -5.35 6.83
CA ARG A 161 -3.53 -4.91 8.23
C ARG A 161 -3.69 -3.39 8.35
N GLY A 162 -3.06 -2.62 7.45
CA GLY A 162 -3.22 -1.18 7.37
C GLY A 162 -4.67 -0.80 7.10
N GLU A 163 -5.25 -1.35 6.04
CA GLU A 163 -6.65 -1.14 5.65
C GLU A 163 -7.62 -1.44 6.81
N ARG A 164 -7.47 -2.59 7.47
CA ARG A 164 -8.32 -2.92 8.65
C ARG A 164 -8.11 -1.97 9.82
N ALA A 165 -6.91 -1.43 10.01
CA ALA A 165 -6.66 -0.46 11.06
C ALA A 165 -7.30 0.89 10.74
N THR A 166 -7.29 1.33 9.48
CA THR A 166 -8.02 2.51 8.99
C THR A 166 -9.53 2.29 9.15
N ALA A 167 -10.06 1.17 8.69
CA ALA A 167 -11.48 0.85 8.78
C ALA A 167 -12.03 0.94 10.21
N ARG A 168 -11.29 0.41 11.21
CA ARG A 168 -11.71 0.51 12.63
C ARG A 168 -11.81 1.95 13.13
N ARG A 169 -11.02 2.87 12.56
CA ARG A 169 -11.13 4.30 12.88
C ARG A 169 -12.29 4.95 12.17
N LEU A 170 -12.49 4.61 10.90
CA LEU A 170 -13.61 5.10 10.09
C LEU A 170 -14.97 4.65 10.64
N GLN A 171 -15.05 3.43 11.19
CA GLN A 171 -16.27 2.91 11.81
C GLN A 171 -16.81 3.82 12.94
N ARG A 172 -15.94 4.52 13.66
CA ARG A 172 -16.36 5.49 14.69
C ARG A 172 -17.06 6.69 14.09
N LEU A 173 -16.75 7.05 12.86
CA LEU A 173 -17.33 8.19 12.15
C LEU A 173 -18.72 7.86 11.58
N GLU A 174 -19.12 6.60 11.51
CA GLU A 174 -20.49 6.20 11.15
C GLU A 174 -21.51 6.83 12.12
N ARG A 175 -21.14 6.99 13.40
CA ARG A 175 -21.96 7.70 14.41
C ARG A 175 -22.05 9.20 14.16
N CYS A 176 -21.15 9.74 13.34
CA CYS A 176 -21.12 11.15 12.93
C CYS A 176 -21.75 11.37 11.55
N GLY A 177 -22.59 10.44 11.09
CA GLY A 177 -23.30 10.55 9.82
C GLY A 177 -22.48 10.17 8.58
N TYR A 178 -21.38 9.44 8.75
CA TYR A 178 -20.60 8.90 7.63
C TYR A 178 -21.10 7.52 7.21
N VAL A 179 -21.16 7.29 5.90
CA VAL A 179 -21.29 5.97 5.30
C VAL A 179 -19.91 5.58 4.76
N VAL A 180 -19.39 4.44 5.21
CA VAL A 180 -18.05 3.98 4.81
C VAL A 180 -18.16 2.69 4.02
N LEU A 181 -17.58 2.70 2.82
CA LEU A 181 -17.47 1.54 1.94
C LEU A 181 -16.01 1.13 1.86
N HIS A 182 -15.76 -0.17 1.74
CA HIS A 182 -14.41 -0.73 1.78
C HIS A 182 -14.13 -1.64 0.58
N ASP A 183 -12.84 -1.71 0.18
CA ASP A 183 -12.33 -2.70 -0.77
C ASP A 183 -13.14 -2.76 -2.06
N LEU A 184 -13.26 -1.61 -2.71
CA LEU A 184 -14.03 -1.43 -3.94
C LEU A 184 -13.10 -1.37 -5.15
N GLN A 185 -13.63 -1.69 -6.32
CA GLN A 185 -12.92 -1.53 -7.57
C GLN A 185 -13.02 -0.08 -8.06
N VAL A 186 -11.89 0.49 -8.48
CA VAL A 186 -11.89 1.79 -9.17
C VAL A 186 -12.67 1.62 -10.49
N PRO A 187 -13.67 2.46 -10.75
CA PRO A 187 -14.49 2.35 -11.96
C PRO A 187 -13.65 2.35 -13.24
N GLY A 188 -13.91 1.39 -14.12
CA GLY A 188 -13.20 1.23 -15.39
C GLY A 188 -11.77 0.71 -15.28
N SER A 189 -11.36 0.13 -14.15
CA SER A 189 -10.02 -0.41 -13.98
C SER A 189 -9.99 -1.66 -13.09
N HIS A 190 -8.79 -2.25 -12.94
CA HIS A 190 -8.53 -3.35 -12.00
C HIS A 190 -7.93 -2.88 -10.67
N ALA A 191 -7.75 -1.57 -10.49
CA ALA A 191 -7.24 -1.00 -9.26
C ALA A 191 -8.31 -0.99 -8.16
N ASN A 192 -7.88 -0.97 -6.89
CA ASN A 192 -8.76 -0.96 -5.73
C ASN A 192 -8.83 0.42 -5.09
N LEU A 193 -10.00 0.71 -4.51
CA LEU A 193 -10.23 1.77 -3.52
C LEU A 193 -10.26 1.09 -2.15
N ASP A 194 -9.32 1.41 -1.29
CA ASP A 194 -9.27 0.81 0.05
C ASP A 194 -10.51 1.20 0.85
N HIS A 195 -10.84 2.50 0.88
CA HIS A 195 -12.04 3.02 1.53
C HIS A 195 -12.59 4.24 0.80
N VAL A 196 -13.91 4.34 0.77
CA VAL A 196 -14.68 5.52 0.38
C VAL A 196 -15.55 5.92 1.56
N ALA A 197 -15.40 7.13 2.05
CA ALA A 197 -16.23 7.67 3.13
C ALA A 197 -17.08 8.83 2.60
N VAL A 198 -18.39 8.72 2.71
CA VAL A 198 -19.37 9.74 2.33
C VAL A 198 -20.00 10.30 3.61
N GLY A 199 -19.90 11.58 3.83
CA GLY A 199 -20.40 12.17 5.07
C GLY A 199 -20.56 13.69 5.01
N PRO A 200 -20.88 14.32 6.14
CA PRO A 200 -21.19 15.75 6.19
C PRO A 200 -20.11 16.65 5.57
N ALA A 201 -18.83 16.33 5.71
CA ALA A 201 -17.75 17.13 5.16
C ALA A 201 -17.38 16.80 3.70
N GLY A 202 -18.13 15.91 3.02
CA GLY A 202 -17.90 15.56 1.64
C GLY A 202 -17.63 14.06 1.40
N VAL A 203 -17.03 13.77 0.26
CA VAL A 203 -16.62 12.43 -0.16
C VAL A 203 -15.11 12.30 -0.05
N PHE A 204 -14.65 11.23 0.57
CA PHE A 204 -13.24 10.97 0.79
C PHE A 204 -12.84 9.63 0.16
N VAL A 205 -11.81 9.67 -0.68
CA VAL A 205 -11.10 8.47 -1.13
C VAL A 205 -9.87 8.31 -0.24
N ILE A 206 -9.80 7.20 0.46
CA ILE A 206 -8.81 6.97 1.51
C ILE A 206 -7.98 5.75 1.16
N ASP A 207 -6.72 5.99 0.86
CA ASP A 207 -5.72 4.97 0.59
C ASP A 207 -4.90 4.69 1.85
N SER A 208 -4.72 3.42 2.21
CA SER A 208 -4.07 3.01 3.44
C SER A 208 -2.68 2.45 3.17
N LYS A 209 -1.65 3.14 3.61
CA LYS A 209 -0.27 2.70 3.48
C LYS A 209 0.31 2.31 4.84
N ARG A 210 0.98 1.14 4.89
CA ARG A 210 1.66 0.67 6.09
C ARG A 210 3.16 0.59 5.85
N TYR A 211 3.83 1.71 6.10
CA TYR A 211 5.28 1.83 5.96
C TYR A 211 5.98 1.53 7.29
N SER A 212 7.11 0.81 7.23
CA SER A 212 7.98 0.59 8.39
C SER A 212 9.24 1.43 8.19
N GLY A 213 9.42 2.47 9.00
CA GLY A 213 10.55 3.38 8.89
C GLY A 213 10.14 4.84 8.85
N ARG A 214 10.91 5.66 8.14
CA ARG A 214 10.75 7.11 8.09
C ARG A 214 10.24 7.56 6.72
N LEU A 215 9.25 8.43 6.74
CA LEU A 215 8.90 9.29 5.60
C LEU A 215 9.66 10.61 5.76
N TRP A 216 10.13 11.17 4.67
CA TRP A 216 10.77 12.48 4.67
C TRP A 216 10.44 13.26 3.41
N LEU A 217 10.39 14.59 3.56
CA LEU A 217 10.19 15.49 2.45
C LEU A 217 11.57 15.87 1.90
N GLY A 218 11.82 15.58 0.62
CA GLY A 218 13.06 15.93 -0.05
C GLY A 218 13.16 17.42 -0.35
N PRO A 219 14.37 17.92 -0.68
CA PRO A 219 14.56 19.30 -1.11
C PRO A 219 13.85 19.63 -2.43
N ASP A 220 13.51 18.61 -3.20
CA ASP A 220 12.68 18.64 -4.41
C ASP A 220 11.17 18.80 -4.12
N GLY A 221 10.79 18.88 -2.86
CA GLY A 221 9.39 18.92 -2.42
C GLY A 221 8.65 17.59 -2.56
N MET A 222 9.32 16.48 -2.90
CA MET A 222 8.72 15.16 -2.99
C MET A 222 8.76 14.41 -1.67
N LEU A 223 7.75 13.60 -1.44
CA LEU A 223 7.70 12.69 -0.29
C LEU A 223 8.44 11.39 -0.63
N TRP A 224 9.37 10.99 0.23
CA TRP A 224 10.21 9.81 0.06
C TRP A 224 9.97 8.77 1.13
N TYR A 225 10.09 7.49 0.75
CA TYR A 225 10.10 6.34 1.65
C TYR A 225 11.16 5.33 1.23
N ALA A 226 12.06 4.95 2.14
CA ALA A 226 13.10 3.94 1.92
C ALA A 226 13.90 4.16 0.62
N GLY A 227 14.20 5.43 0.27
CA GLY A 227 14.95 5.80 -0.93
C GLY A 227 14.11 5.87 -2.21
N TYR A 228 12.80 5.70 -2.14
CA TYR A 228 11.89 5.76 -3.29
C TYR A 228 10.92 6.96 -3.17
N PRO A 229 10.74 7.75 -4.25
CA PRO A 229 9.75 8.83 -4.25
C PRO A 229 8.32 8.24 -4.27
N LEU A 230 7.41 8.86 -3.54
CA LEU A 230 6.01 8.44 -3.47
C LEU A 230 5.10 9.16 -4.48
N ALA A 231 5.67 9.87 -5.46
CA ALA A 231 4.91 10.61 -6.47
C ALA A 231 3.90 9.73 -7.21
N GLN A 232 4.28 8.53 -7.61
CA GLN A 232 3.38 7.59 -8.29
C GLN A 232 2.22 7.16 -7.40
N GLN A 233 2.48 6.89 -6.11
CA GLN A 233 1.44 6.50 -5.16
C GLN A 233 0.44 7.64 -4.95
N LEU A 234 0.91 8.88 -4.82
CA LEU A 234 0.06 10.06 -4.72
C LEU A 234 -0.77 10.25 -5.99
N ALA A 235 -0.15 10.17 -7.16
CA ALA A 235 -0.85 10.27 -8.45
C ALA A 235 -1.93 9.18 -8.60
N THR A 236 -1.69 7.96 -8.11
CA THR A 236 -2.69 6.88 -8.13
C THR A 236 -3.90 7.23 -7.28
N VAL A 237 -3.71 7.83 -6.08
CA VAL A 237 -4.83 8.22 -5.22
C VAL A 237 -5.65 9.33 -5.86
N VAL A 238 -5.00 10.34 -6.48
CA VAL A 238 -5.68 11.41 -7.22
C VAL A 238 -6.48 10.83 -8.37
N TRP A 239 -5.87 10.01 -9.20
CA TRP A 239 -6.54 9.36 -10.32
C TRP A 239 -7.77 8.55 -9.87
N ALA A 240 -7.63 7.75 -8.81
CA ALA A 240 -8.74 6.97 -8.26
C ALA A 240 -9.87 7.86 -7.74
N THR A 241 -9.51 9.01 -7.15
CA THR A 241 -10.47 10.02 -6.67
C THR A 241 -11.25 10.64 -7.83
N MET A 242 -10.57 11.01 -8.90
CA MET A 242 -11.22 11.54 -10.13
C MET A 242 -12.16 10.50 -10.74
N ARG A 243 -11.68 9.24 -10.90
CA ARG A 243 -12.52 8.16 -11.45
C ARG A 243 -13.76 7.87 -10.61
N LEU A 244 -13.66 8.00 -9.28
CA LEU A 244 -14.81 7.88 -8.39
C LEU A 244 -15.80 9.03 -8.64
N ALA A 245 -15.33 10.28 -8.65
CA ALA A 245 -16.19 11.44 -8.85
C ALA A 245 -16.95 11.39 -10.19
N GLU A 246 -16.25 11.02 -11.27
CA GLU A 246 -16.84 10.80 -12.60
C GLU A 246 -17.92 9.69 -12.57
N ALA A 247 -17.61 8.54 -11.99
CA ALA A 247 -18.53 7.41 -11.95
C ALA A 247 -19.79 7.69 -11.12
N LEU A 248 -19.67 8.49 -10.08
CA LEU A 248 -20.78 8.94 -9.27
C LEU A 248 -21.48 10.17 -9.84
N GLN A 249 -20.91 10.80 -10.87
CA GLN A 249 -21.44 12.03 -11.48
C GLN A 249 -21.66 13.12 -10.42
N LEU A 250 -20.67 13.27 -9.53
CA LEU A 250 -20.77 14.24 -8.43
C LEU A 250 -20.75 15.66 -8.98
N PRO A 251 -21.68 16.54 -8.51
CA PRO A 251 -21.65 17.94 -8.88
C PRO A 251 -20.37 18.62 -8.35
N PRO A 252 -19.89 19.70 -9.01
CA PRO A 252 -18.65 20.40 -8.62
C PRO A 252 -18.67 20.95 -7.17
N GLU A 253 -19.84 21.20 -6.64
CA GLU A 253 -20.05 21.73 -5.28
C GLU A 253 -19.82 20.66 -4.20
N VAL A 254 -19.83 19.36 -4.58
CA VAL A 254 -19.56 18.28 -3.64
C VAL A 254 -18.05 18.11 -3.49
N PRO A 255 -17.50 18.40 -2.29
CA PRO A 255 -16.06 18.24 -2.09
C PRO A 255 -15.65 16.77 -2.15
N VAL A 256 -14.75 16.44 -3.08
CA VAL A 256 -14.13 15.11 -3.17
C VAL A 256 -12.66 15.24 -2.81
N ARG A 257 -12.22 14.55 -1.78
CA ARG A 257 -10.87 14.68 -1.22
C ARG A 257 -10.11 13.37 -1.25
N ALA A 258 -8.83 13.45 -1.66
CA ALA A 258 -7.90 12.34 -1.68
C ALA A 258 -7.10 12.31 -0.37
N LEU A 259 -7.13 11.19 0.35
CA LEU A 259 -6.37 10.98 1.58
C LEU A 259 -5.45 9.78 1.45
N MET A 260 -4.21 9.92 1.95
CA MET A 260 -3.30 8.81 2.18
C MET A 260 -3.07 8.68 3.68
N VAL A 261 -3.54 7.58 4.27
CA VAL A 261 -3.39 7.29 5.70
C VAL A 261 -2.17 6.41 5.92
N VAL A 262 -1.16 6.96 6.59
CA VAL A 262 0.13 6.29 6.80
C VAL A 262 0.22 5.69 8.18
N HIS A 263 0.27 4.35 8.24
CA HIS A 263 0.47 3.59 9.47
C HIS A 263 1.95 3.31 9.72
N ARG A 264 2.35 3.34 11.00
CA ARG A 264 3.69 3.00 11.54
C ARG A 264 4.82 3.98 11.22
N ALA A 265 4.85 4.57 10.02
CA ALA A 265 5.81 5.62 9.74
C ALA A 265 5.30 6.96 10.28
N ARG A 266 6.23 7.83 10.68
CA ARG A 266 5.92 9.20 11.07
C ARG A 266 5.74 10.04 9.81
N VAL A 267 4.58 10.72 9.72
CA VAL A 267 4.33 11.70 8.66
C VAL A 267 5.10 12.98 8.99
N PRO A 268 5.87 13.56 8.05
CA PRO A 268 6.52 14.84 8.26
C PRO A 268 5.52 15.92 8.68
N PHE A 269 5.91 16.76 9.64
CA PHE A 269 5.08 17.85 10.18
C PHE A 269 3.72 17.41 10.79
N GLY A 270 3.50 16.10 10.99
CA GLY A 270 2.23 15.54 11.47
C GLY A 270 1.20 15.31 10.38
N GLU A 271 1.05 16.23 9.44
CA GLU A 271 0.24 16.12 8.22
C GLU A 271 0.85 16.98 7.12
N LEU A 272 0.62 16.64 5.86
CA LEU A 272 1.03 17.45 4.72
C LEU A 272 0.12 17.20 3.53
N THR A 273 -0.02 18.19 2.64
CA THR A 273 -0.75 18.07 1.39
C THR A 273 0.24 18.15 0.22
N LEU A 274 0.28 17.12 -0.60
CA LEU A 274 1.12 17.06 -1.80
C LEU A 274 0.30 16.58 -2.99
N ALA A 275 0.44 17.25 -4.12
CA ALA A 275 -0.25 16.90 -5.37
C ALA A 275 -1.77 16.64 -5.17
N GLY A 276 -2.44 17.43 -4.33
CA GLY A 276 -3.87 17.26 -4.04
C GLY A 276 -4.22 16.13 -3.07
N VAL A 277 -3.24 15.37 -2.57
CA VAL A 277 -3.44 14.31 -1.58
C VAL A 277 -3.03 14.79 -0.21
N GLN A 278 -3.92 14.70 0.76
CA GLN A 278 -3.60 14.94 2.16
C GLN A 278 -3.03 13.65 2.78
N VAL A 279 -1.77 13.69 3.18
CA VAL A 279 -1.06 12.58 3.82
C VAL A 279 -1.10 12.77 5.32
N ILE A 280 -1.70 11.82 6.03
CA ILE A 280 -1.99 11.93 7.46
C ILE A 280 -1.67 10.65 8.23
N PRO A 281 -1.36 10.75 9.53
CA PRO A 281 -1.37 9.60 10.40
C PRO A 281 -2.83 9.19 10.73
N PRO A 282 -3.05 7.93 11.15
CA PRO A 282 -4.40 7.45 11.47
C PRO A 282 -5.10 8.22 12.60
N SER A 283 -4.33 8.86 13.48
CA SER A 283 -4.87 9.69 14.57
C SER A 283 -5.59 10.94 14.08
N SER A 284 -5.18 11.50 12.93
CA SER A 284 -5.76 12.71 12.36
C SER A 284 -7.07 12.48 11.60
N LEU A 285 -7.43 11.21 11.28
CA LEU A 285 -8.67 10.90 10.55
C LEU A 285 -9.93 11.57 11.15
N PRO A 286 -10.20 11.48 12.47
CA PRO A 286 -11.40 12.11 13.03
C PRO A 286 -11.39 13.62 12.85
N ALA A 287 -10.25 14.29 13.01
CA ALA A 287 -10.14 15.72 12.85
C ALA A 287 -10.31 16.17 11.39
N VAL A 288 -9.77 15.39 10.43
CA VAL A 288 -9.86 15.69 8.99
C VAL A 288 -11.29 15.49 8.48
N LEU A 289 -11.95 14.41 8.88
CA LEU A 289 -13.32 14.10 8.47
C LEU A 289 -14.36 14.83 9.33
N GLY A 290 -14.03 15.25 10.55
CA GLY A 290 -14.92 16.00 11.44
C GLY A 290 -14.89 17.52 11.21
N ARG A 291 -14.28 17.99 10.12
CA ARG A 291 -14.30 19.41 9.73
C ARG A 291 -15.72 19.84 9.36
N GLU A 292 -15.86 21.08 8.97
CA GLU A 292 -17.13 21.73 8.66
C GLU A 292 -18.11 20.85 7.85
N ALA A 293 -19.35 20.77 8.32
CA ALA A 293 -20.41 20.03 7.64
C ALA A 293 -20.91 20.86 6.44
N ILE A 294 -20.67 20.36 5.24
CA ILE A 294 -21.03 21.02 3.96
C ILE A 294 -22.27 20.34 3.35
N LEU A 295 -22.37 19.01 3.49
CA LEU A 295 -23.44 18.22 2.88
C LEU A 295 -24.57 17.96 3.89
N PRO A 296 -25.83 18.28 3.51
CA PRO A 296 -27.00 17.87 4.28
C PRO A 296 -27.14 16.33 4.33
N ALA A 297 -27.76 15.81 5.38
CA ALA A 297 -27.93 14.37 5.60
C ALA A 297 -28.61 13.66 4.41
N MET A 298 -29.59 14.29 3.77
CA MET A 298 -30.26 13.75 2.58
C MET A 298 -29.28 13.57 1.40
N GLN A 299 -28.42 14.55 1.18
CA GLN A 299 -27.42 14.50 0.11
C GLN A 299 -26.35 13.43 0.40
N VAL A 300 -25.93 13.31 1.65
CA VAL A 300 -25.05 12.21 2.09
C VAL A 300 -25.69 10.84 1.79
N ALA A 301 -26.97 10.67 2.16
CA ALA A 301 -27.69 9.42 1.91
C ALA A 301 -27.82 9.11 0.40
N LEU A 302 -28.09 10.13 -0.42
CA LEU A 302 -28.19 9.98 -1.88
C LEU A 302 -26.84 9.54 -2.49
N ILE A 303 -25.75 10.24 -2.17
CA ILE A 303 -24.42 9.93 -2.69
C ILE A 303 -23.96 8.54 -2.20
N ALA A 304 -24.18 8.22 -0.94
CA ALA A 304 -23.85 6.91 -0.39
C ALA A 304 -24.65 5.78 -1.06
N GLY A 305 -25.93 6.02 -1.34
CA GLY A 305 -26.78 5.09 -2.10
C GLY A 305 -26.26 4.87 -3.53
N GLN A 306 -25.90 5.96 -4.22
CA GLN A 306 -25.30 5.88 -5.57
C GLN A 306 -23.95 5.12 -5.53
N ALA A 307 -23.10 5.40 -4.55
CA ALA A 307 -21.82 4.72 -4.39
C ALA A 307 -22.02 3.22 -4.16
N THR A 308 -22.96 2.86 -3.29
CA THR A 308 -23.30 1.44 -3.02
C THR A 308 -23.85 0.73 -4.26
N ALA A 309 -24.65 1.41 -5.08
CA ALA A 309 -25.25 0.83 -6.28
C ALA A 309 -24.26 0.72 -7.46
N ARG A 310 -23.36 1.69 -7.64
CA ARG A 310 -22.49 1.79 -8.81
C ARG A 310 -21.09 1.17 -8.61
N LEU A 311 -20.58 1.12 -7.38
CA LEU A 311 -19.26 0.59 -7.10
C LEU A 311 -19.34 -0.92 -6.84
N ARG A 312 -18.42 -1.65 -7.46
CA ARG A 312 -18.31 -3.10 -7.31
C ARG A 312 -17.24 -3.46 -6.28
N PRO A 313 -17.38 -4.61 -5.60
CA PRO A 313 -16.28 -5.17 -4.81
C PRO A 313 -14.99 -5.33 -5.63
N ALA A 314 -13.85 -5.13 -5.02
CA ALA A 314 -12.58 -5.40 -5.64
C ALA A 314 -12.44 -6.88 -6.02
N ALA A 315 -11.72 -7.18 -7.09
CA ALA A 315 -11.49 -8.55 -7.54
C ALA A 315 -10.81 -9.38 -6.45
N GLY A 316 -11.41 -10.55 -6.12
CA GLY A 316 -10.90 -11.43 -5.07
C GLY A 316 -11.41 -11.11 -3.65
N ALA A 317 -12.20 -10.06 -3.46
CA ALA A 317 -12.95 -9.88 -2.24
C ALA A 317 -14.09 -10.91 -2.19
N PRO A 318 -14.25 -11.69 -1.12
CA PRO A 318 -15.46 -12.51 -0.94
C PRO A 318 -16.66 -11.58 -0.76
N ALA A 319 -17.73 -11.90 -1.46
CA ALA A 319 -19.02 -11.22 -1.35
C ALA A 319 -19.59 -11.29 0.08
#